data_a5e60a644d7de039733d299e326dad1b
#
_entry.id   a5e60a644d7de039733d299e326dad1b
#
_cell.length_a   1.000
_cell.length_b   1.000
_cell.length_c   1.000
_cell.angle_alpha   90.00
_cell.angle_beta   90.00
_cell.angle_gamma   90.00
#
_symmetry.space_group_name_H-M   'P 1'
#
loop_
_entity.id
_entity.type
_entity.pdbx_description
1 polymer ?
#
loop_
_entity_poly.entity_id
_entity_poly.type
_entity_poly.pdbx_seq_one_letter_code
_entity_poly.pdbx_strand_id
1 'polypeptide(L)'
;MVVAAALAAIAPQAARADESAICYNCPPEWADWASQIKAIQQKTGIRVPFDNKNSGQSIAQLMAEQKSPVADVVYLGVSSAFQAKDKGVIQPYKPAHWDDIPANLKDPQGYWFSIHSGTLGFFVNKDALEGKPVPRSWADLLKPEYKGMIGYLDPSSAFVGYAGAVAVNQALGGTLDNFEPGLDWFRKLKANAPIVPKQTAYARVMSGEIPILLDYDFDAYRAKYKDHANVEFVIPKEGTISVPYVMSLVKGAPHEANGKKVLDFVLSDDGQKLWAEAYLRPVRANAMSPETAAKFLPASDYARAKPVDFGKMAEKQSSFGERYLQVMH
;
A
#
# COMPACT_ATOMS: atom_id res chain seq x y z
N MET A 1 -72.17 -11.54 24.75
CA MET A 1 -70.89 -11.86 24.15
C MET A 1 -70.14 -10.56 23.90
N VAL A 2 -69.11 -10.29 24.71
CA VAL A 2 -68.27 -9.09 24.58
C VAL A 2 -67.01 -9.54 23.86
N VAL A 3 -66.76 -9.00 22.67
CA VAL A 3 -65.55 -9.28 21.89
C VAL A 3 -64.50 -8.24 22.32
N ALA A 4 -63.46 -8.68 23.02
CA ALA A 4 -62.31 -7.86 23.36
C ALA A 4 -61.35 -7.81 22.18
N ALA A 5 -61.20 -6.66 21.55
CA ALA A 5 -60.19 -6.42 20.53
C ALA A 5 -58.82 -6.16 21.20
N ALA A 6 -57.85 -7.09 21.01
CA ALA A 6 -56.48 -6.88 21.45
C ALA A 6 -55.76 -5.99 20.42
N LEU A 7 -55.43 -4.75 20.80
CA LEU A 7 -54.50 -3.92 20.07
C LEU A 7 -53.05 -4.45 20.28
N ALA A 8 -52.48 -5.07 19.27
CA ALA A 8 -51.06 -5.38 19.24
C ALA A 8 -50.25 -4.08 19.01
N ALA A 9 -49.52 -3.63 20.00
CA ALA A 9 -48.57 -2.52 19.89
C ALA A 9 -47.38 -2.97 19.03
N ILE A 10 -47.32 -2.44 17.83
CA ILE A 10 -46.12 -2.56 16.95
C ILE A 10 -45.07 -1.62 17.53
N ALA A 11 -44.12 -2.16 18.28
CA ALA A 11 -42.94 -1.38 18.68
C ALA A 11 -42.14 -0.98 17.40
N PRO A 12 -41.76 0.31 17.28
CA PRO A 12 -40.94 0.73 16.16
C PRO A 12 -39.60 -0.03 16.24
N GLN A 13 -39.31 -0.84 15.26
CA GLN A 13 -37.99 -1.45 15.08
C GLN A 13 -37.04 -0.30 14.78
N ALA A 14 -36.23 0.11 15.77
CA ALA A 14 -35.18 1.09 15.55
C ALA A 14 -34.35 0.60 14.37
N ALA A 15 -34.32 1.39 13.29
CA ALA A 15 -33.42 1.13 12.18
C ALA A 15 -32.03 1.01 12.77
N ARG A 16 -31.43 -0.20 12.70
CA ARG A 16 -30.03 -0.38 13.06
C ARG A 16 -29.25 0.60 12.18
N ALA A 17 -28.56 1.53 12.80
CA ALA A 17 -27.59 2.37 12.10
C ALA A 17 -26.68 1.45 11.27
N ASP A 18 -26.41 1.82 10.03
CA ASP A 18 -25.52 1.04 9.17
C ASP A 18 -24.14 0.99 9.84
N GLU A 19 -23.82 -0.19 10.41
CA GLU A 19 -22.55 -0.43 11.10
C GLU A 19 -21.46 -0.74 10.05
N SER A 20 -21.28 0.16 9.11
CA SER A 20 -20.24 0.03 8.06
C SER A 20 -19.37 1.28 7.97
N ALA A 21 -18.16 1.10 7.42
CA ALA A 21 -17.25 2.16 7.01
C ALA A 21 -16.55 1.72 5.72
N ILE A 22 -16.81 2.39 4.61
CA ILE A 22 -16.26 2.03 3.30
C ILE A 22 -14.80 2.50 3.24
N CYS A 23 -13.90 1.54 2.95
CA CYS A 23 -12.47 1.81 2.75
C CYS A 23 -12.09 1.74 1.28
N TYR A 24 -11.61 2.84 0.71
CA TYR A 24 -11.03 2.81 -0.62
C TYR A 24 -9.56 2.37 -0.58
N ASN A 25 -9.20 1.51 -1.53
CA ASN A 25 -7.86 0.93 -1.68
C ASN A 25 -7.43 0.03 -0.50
N CYS A 26 -8.39 -0.74 0.05
CA CYS A 26 -8.12 -1.72 1.12
C CYS A 26 -8.32 -3.16 0.61
N PRO A 27 -7.65 -3.59 -0.48
CA PRO A 27 -7.89 -4.93 -1.04
C PRO A 27 -7.35 -6.01 -0.10
N PRO A 28 -8.11 -7.09 0.16
CA PRO A 28 -7.77 -8.13 1.15
C PRO A 28 -6.39 -8.76 0.95
N GLU A 29 -5.97 -8.92 -0.30
CA GLU A 29 -4.73 -9.59 -0.66
C GLU A 29 -3.49 -8.70 -0.46
N TRP A 30 -3.66 -7.39 -0.53
CA TRP A 30 -2.59 -6.43 -0.34
C TRP A 30 -2.39 -6.11 1.14
N ALA A 31 -1.17 -6.18 1.64
CA ALA A 31 -0.82 -5.85 3.01
C ALA A 31 -1.67 -6.60 4.07
N ASP A 32 -2.24 -7.76 3.72
CA ASP A 32 -3.13 -8.55 4.59
C ASP A 32 -4.34 -7.75 5.16
N TRP A 33 -4.93 -6.87 4.36
CA TRP A 33 -6.16 -6.17 4.75
C TRP A 33 -7.29 -7.13 5.13
N ALA A 34 -7.28 -8.38 4.62
CA ALA A 34 -8.24 -9.41 5.03
C ALA A 34 -8.27 -9.62 6.54
N SER A 35 -7.10 -9.76 7.17
CA SER A 35 -6.97 -9.92 8.62
C SER A 35 -7.42 -8.67 9.38
N GLN A 36 -7.05 -7.49 8.89
CA GLN A 36 -7.48 -6.21 9.49
C GLN A 36 -9.00 -6.03 9.44
N ILE A 37 -9.61 -6.21 8.26
CA ILE A 37 -11.07 -6.08 8.08
C ILE A 37 -11.83 -7.05 8.98
N LYS A 38 -11.38 -8.30 9.05
CA LYS A 38 -11.96 -9.32 9.94
C LYS A 38 -11.87 -8.90 11.41
N ALA A 39 -10.72 -8.43 11.85
CA ALA A 39 -10.50 -8.02 13.24
C ALA A 39 -11.29 -6.75 13.60
N ILE A 40 -11.37 -5.76 12.70
CA ILE A 40 -12.22 -4.58 12.87
C ILE A 40 -13.66 -5.01 13.11
N GLN A 41 -14.22 -5.88 12.27
CA GLN A 41 -15.58 -6.37 12.43
C GLN A 41 -15.80 -7.12 13.75
N GLN A 42 -14.85 -7.98 14.14
CA GLN A 42 -14.94 -8.74 15.39
C GLN A 42 -14.86 -7.88 16.65
N LYS A 43 -14.04 -6.83 16.64
CA LYS A 43 -13.77 -5.99 17.81
C LYS A 43 -14.71 -4.80 17.93
N THR A 44 -15.18 -4.26 16.81
CA THR A 44 -15.98 -3.02 16.78
C THR A 44 -17.41 -3.21 16.28
N GLY A 45 -17.74 -4.35 15.68
CA GLY A 45 -19.00 -4.60 14.99
C GLY A 45 -19.10 -3.95 13.61
N ILE A 46 -18.11 -3.15 13.19
CA ILE A 46 -18.14 -2.39 11.95
C ILE A 46 -17.70 -3.28 10.78
N ARG A 47 -18.56 -3.40 9.77
CA ARG A 47 -18.21 -3.99 8.48
C ARG A 47 -17.38 -2.98 7.68
N VAL A 48 -16.35 -3.44 6.97
CA VAL A 48 -15.51 -2.57 6.15
C VAL A 48 -15.58 -3.04 4.69
N PRO A 49 -16.60 -2.58 3.92
CA PRO A 49 -16.60 -2.74 2.47
C PRO A 49 -15.38 -2.05 1.87
N PHE A 50 -14.81 -2.65 0.83
CA PHE A 50 -13.55 -2.21 0.23
C PHE A 50 -13.62 -2.29 -1.30
N ASP A 51 -12.60 -1.74 -1.96
CA ASP A 51 -12.37 -1.90 -3.39
C ASP A 51 -10.90 -2.22 -3.71
N ASN A 52 -10.65 -2.62 -4.95
CA ASN A 52 -9.33 -2.97 -5.47
C ASN A 52 -8.81 -1.85 -6.39
N LYS A 53 -8.67 -0.64 -5.86
CA LYS A 53 -8.05 0.48 -6.56
C LYS A 53 -6.57 0.61 -6.17
N ASN A 54 -5.81 1.33 -6.98
CA ASN A 54 -4.51 1.89 -6.55
C ASN A 54 -4.70 3.30 -5.98
N SER A 55 -3.63 3.89 -5.41
CA SER A 55 -3.71 5.21 -4.76
C SER A 55 -4.18 6.32 -5.71
N GLY A 56 -3.70 6.33 -6.96
CA GLY A 56 -4.11 7.33 -7.96
C GLY A 56 -5.57 7.21 -8.36
N GLN A 57 -6.04 5.97 -8.58
CA GLN A 57 -7.46 5.69 -8.88
C GLN A 57 -8.36 6.10 -7.71
N SER A 58 -7.94 5.87 -6.47
CA SER A 58 -8.69 6.28 -5.29
C SER A 58 -8.81 7.79 -5.17
N ILE A 59 -7.74 8.55 -5.42
CA ILE A 59 -7.80 10.01 -5.44
C ILE A 59 -8.75 10.50 -6.53
N ALA A 60 -8.68 9.96 -7.74
CA ALA A 60 -9.55 10.33 -8.84
C ALA A 60 -11.03 10.07 -8.50
N GLN A 61 -11.33 8.93 -7.87
CA GLN A 61 -12.67 8.59 -7.41
C GLN A 61 -13.16 9.56 -6.33
N LEU A 62 -12.36 9.82 -5.28
CA LEU A 62 -12.70 10.77 -4.23
C LEU A 62 -12.96 12.18 -4.77
N MET A 63 -12.21 12.62 -5.79
CA MET A 63 -12.46 13.89 -6.47
C MET A 63 -13.79 13.90 -7.22
N ALA A 64 -14.13 12.82 -7.92
CA ALA A 64 -15.40 12.70 -8.62
C ALA A 64 -16.60 12.70 -7.66
N GLU A 65 -16.42 12.18 -6.45
CA GLU A 65 -17.44 12.04 -5.41
C GLU A 65 -17.47 13.18 -4.39
N GLN A 66 -16.68 14.25 -4.55
CA GLN A 66 -16.58 15.33 -3.56
C GLN A 66 -17.92 15.94 -3.11
N LYS A 67 -18.92 15.99 -4.01
CA LYS A 67 -20.25 16.53 -3.71
C LYS A 67 -21.16 15.55 -2.98
N SER A 68 -20.87 14.27 -3.08
CA SER A 68 -21.60 13.17 -2.44
C SER A 68 -20.65 12.03 -2.14
N PRO A 69 -19.80 12.16 -1.10
CA PRO A 69 -18.80 11.16 -0.75
C PRO A 69 -19.43 9.80 -0.46
N VAL A 70 -18.74 8.75 -0.91
CA VAL A 70 -19.13 7.34 -0.71
C VAL A 70 -18.23 6.67 0.30
N ALA A 71 -16.90 6.90 0.20
CA ALA A 71 -15.93 6.33 1.13
C ALA A 71 -15.91 7.07 2.46
N ASP A 72 -15.58 6.34 3.52
CA ASP A 72 -15.38 6.88 4.87
C ASP A 72 -13.89 7.06 5.17
N VAL A 73 -13.07 6.10 4.76
CA VAL A 73 -11.62 6.11 4.94
C VAL A 73 -10.91 5.72 3.64
N VAL A 74 -9.66 6.12 3.51
CA VAL A 74 -8.84 5.77 2.36
C VAL A 74 -7.42 5.38 2.79
N TYR A 75 -6.89 4.33 2.16
CA TYR A 75 -5.53 3.84 2.34
C TYR A 75 -4.68 4.24 1.14
N LEU A 76 -3.57 4.92 1.37
CA LEU A 76 -2.76 5.53 0.32
C LEU A 76 -1.26 5.31 0.59
N GLY A 77 -0.48 5.28 -0.47
CA GLY A 77 0.94 5.56 -0.35
C GLY A 77 1.17 7.02 0.05
N VAL A 78 2.23 7.30 0.79
CA VAL A 78 2.45 8.60 1.43
C VAL A 78 2.41 9.78 0.46
N SER A 79 3.03 9.70 -0.72
CA SER A 79 2.99 10.82 -1.69
C SER A 79 1.58 11.12 -2.20
N SER A 80 0.75 10.09 -2.31
CA SER A 80 -0.66 10.23 -2.69
C SER A 80 -1.49 10.91 -1.60
N ALA A 81 -1.13 10.76 -0.32
CA ALA A 81 -1.81 11.46 0.76
C ALA A 81 -1.55 12.98 0.75
N PHE A 82 -0.35 13.42 0.38
CA PHE A 82 -0.10 14.85 0.11
C PHE A 82 -1.02 15.38 -0.99
N GLN A 83 -1.14 14.64 -2.10
CA GLN A 83 -2.05 15.01 -3.19
C GLN A 83 -3.52 15.04 -2.74
N ALA A 84 -3.97 14.05 -1.95
CA ALA A 84 -5.34 13.99 -1.43
C ALA A 84 -5.66 15.19 -0.52
N LYS A 85 -4.68 15.62 0.29
CA LYS A 85 -4.78 16.84 1.11
C LYS A 85 -4.92 18.08 0.22
N ASP A 86 -4.05 18.26 -0.77
CA ASP A 86 -4.05 19.40 -1.67
C ASP A 86 -5.34 19.49 -2.50
N LYS A 87 -5.89 18.34 -2.89
CA LYS A 87 -7.19 18.25 -3.59
C LYS A 87 -8.39 18.44 -2.65
N GLY A 88 -8.19 18.51 -1.34
CA GLY A 88 -9.24 18.74 -0.36
C GLY A 88 -10.25 17.58 -0.26
N VAL A 89 -9.84 16.33 -0.55
CA VAL A 89 -10.70 15.14 -0.49
C VAL A 89 -10.61 14.38 0.83
N ILE A 90 -9.70 14.75 1.71
CA ILE A 90 -9.53 14.21 3.06
C ILE A 90 -9.67 15.31 4.10
N GLN A 91 -9.98 14.94 5.34
CA GLN A 91 -10.16 15.86 6.46
C GLN A 91 -9.32 15.45 7.68
N PRO A 92 -9.00 16.41 8.58
CA PRO A 92 -8.19 16.11 9.76
C PRO A 92 -8.89 15.15 10.73
N TYR A 93 -8.13 14.16 11.19
CA TYR A 93 -8.47 13.32 12.34
C TYR A 93 -7.18 12.83 13.00
N LYS A 94 -7.09 12.95 14.31
CA LYS A 94 -5.99 12.41 15.11
C LYS A 94 -6.53 11.22 15.90
N PRO A 95 -6.25 9.98 15.45
CA PRO A 95 -6.76 8.78 16.12
C PRO A 95 -6.09 8.55 17.48
N ALA A 96 -6.63 7.64 18.27
CA ALA A 96 -5.97 7.11 19.44
C ALA A 96 -4.55 6.65 19.06
N HIS A 97 -3.57 6.83 19.97
CA HIS A 97 -2.14 6.56 19.71
C HIS A 97 -1.45 7.47 18.67
N TRP A 98 -2.07 8.60 18.34
CA TRP A 98 -1.46 9.59 17.45
C TRP A 98 -0.04 9.99 17.87
N ASP A 99 0.19 10.15 19.16
CA ASP A 99 1.48 10.62 19.68
C ASP A 99 2.59 9.55 19.61
N ASP A 100 2.21 8.28 19.48
CA ASP A 100 3.15 7.16 19.29
C ASP A 100 3.76 7.14 17.87
N ILE A 101 3.18 7.90 16.92
CA ILE A 101 3.68 7.96 15.54
C ILE A 101 4.82 8.99 15.44
N PRO A 102 5.99 8.63 14.88
CA PRO A 102 7.07 9.59 14.62
C PRO A 102 6.59 10.82 13.83
N ALA A 103 7.12 12.00 14.17
CA ALA A 103 6.64 13.26 13.60
C ALA A 103 6.77 13.34 12.07
N ASN A 104 7.77 12.70 11.48
CA ASN A 104 7.99 12.63 10.03
C ASN A 104 7.11 11.59 9.32
N LEU A 105 6.30 10.82 10.06
CA LEU A 105 5.40 9.79 9.54
C LEU A 105 3.92 10.15 9.71
N LYS A 106 3.60 11.41 9.97
CA LYS A 106 2.22 11.93 10.07
C LYS A 106 2.14 13.38 9.61
N ASP A 107 0.99 13.78 9.12
CA ASP A 107 0.70 15.19 8.86
C ASP A 107 0.42 15.92 10.19
N PRO A 108 1.12 17.00 10.54
CA PRO A 108 0.97 17.64 11.86
C PRO A 108 -0.45 18.16 12.12
N GLN A 109 -1.22 18.44 11.07
CA GLN A 109 -2.61 18.88 11.15
C GLN A 109 -3.61 17.71 11.24
N GLY A 110 -3.15 16.44 11.03
CA GLY A 110 -3.98 15.24 11.14
C GLY A 110 -4.66 14.80 9.85
N TYR A 111 -4.27 15.30 8.69
CA TYR A 111 -4.87 14.87 7.41
C TYR A 111 -4.56 13.42 7.07
N TRP A 112 -3.39 12.94 7.43
CA TRP A 112 -2.98 11.55 7.23
C TRP A 112 -1.98 11.10 8.30
N PHE A 113 -1.87 9.80 8.49
CA PHE A 113 -0.89 9.18 9.39
C PHE A 113 -0.47 7.82 8.85
N SER A 114 0.80 7.48 9.05
CA SER A 114 1.33 6.17 8.68
C SER A 114 0.81 5.08 9.58
N ILE A 115 0.58 3.91 9.01
CA ILE A 115 0.17 2.70 9.74
C ILE A 115 1.21 1.60 9.66
N HIS A 116 1.93 1.52 8.55
CA HIS A 116 3.05 0.62 8.32
C HIS A 116 3.95 1.16 7.20
N SER A 117 5.08 0.49 6.98
CA SER A 117 5.97 0.72 5.84
C SER A 117 6.39 -0.58 5.17
N GLY A 118 6.86 -0.47 3.93
CA GLY A 118 7.48 -1.53 3.16
C GLY A 118 8.78 -1.06 2.53
N THR A 119 9.70 -1.99 2.31
CA THR A 119 10.95 -1.75 1.57
C THR A 119 10.81 -2.33 0.18
N LEU A 120 11.05 -1.53 -0.85
CA LEU A 120 10.95 -1.96 -2.23
C LEU A 120 12.12 -2.86 -2.61
N GLY A 121 11.86 -3.86 -3.43
CA GLY A 121 12.87 -4.79 -3.95
C GLY A 121 12.32 -5.68 -5.05
N PHE A 122 12.93 -6.83 -5.22
CA PHE A 122 12.49 -7.83 -6.17
C PHE A 122 11.81 -8.97 -5.42
N PHE A 123 10.53 -9.16 -5.68
CA PHE A 123 9.78 -10.32 -5.27
C PHE A 123 9.92 -11.38 -6.37
N VAL A 124 10.69 -12.43 -6.11
CA VAL A 124 11.11 -13.41 -7.10
C VAL A 124 10.49 -14.77 -6.81
N ASN A 125 9.69 -15.28 -7.76
CA ASN A 125 9.24 -16.67 -7.75
C ASN A 125 10.34 -17.53 -8.41
N LYS A 126 11.06 -18.32 -7.60
CA LYS A 126 12.21 -19.09 -8.07
C LYS A 126 11.82 -20.25 -8.98
N ASP A 127 10.64 -20.82 -8.80
CA ASP A 127 10.16 -21.92 -9.64
C ASP A 127 9.84 -21.43 -11.07
N ALA A 128 9.42 -20.15 -11.18
CA ALA A 128 9.14 -19.51 -12.47
C ALA A 128 10.36 -18.95 -13.19
N LEU A 129 11.55 -18.96 -12.58
CA LEU A 129 12.79 -18.51 -13.24
C LEU A 129 13.35 -19.50 -14.27
N GLU A 130 12.80 -20.72 -14.37
CA GLU A 130 13.24 -21.72 -15.35
C GLU A 130 14.76 -22.01 -15.28
N GLY A 131 15.32 -22.05 -14.07
CA GLY A 131 16.74 -22.29 -13.83
C GLY A 131 17.65 -21.07 -14.01
N LYS A 132 17.12 -19.91 -14.37
CA LYS A 132 17.89 -18.67 -14.42
C LYS A 132 18.29 -18.20 -13.01
N PRO A 133 19.41 -17.47 -12.85
CA PRO A 133 19.81 -16.97 -11.55
C PRO A 133 18.83 -15.94 -11.00
N VAL A 134 18.74 -15.82 -9.66
CA VAL A 134 17.99 -14.75 -9.02
C VAL A 134 18.72 -13.42 -9.23
N PRO A 135 18.09 -12.38 -9.81
CA PRO A 135 18.73 -11.09 -10.02
C PRO A 135 19.04 -10.40 -8.69
N ARG A 136 20.21 -9.74 -8.61
CA ARG A 136 20.71 -9.08 -7.38
C ARG A 136 20.92 -7.57 -7.52
N SER A 137 20.71 -7.04 -8.74
CA SER A 137 20.97 -5.65 -9.06
C SER A 137 19.94 -5.11 -10.04
N TRP A 138 19.76 -3.78 -10.06
CA TRP A 138 18.94 -3.14 -11.09
C TRP A 138 19.47 -3.40 -12.50
N ALA A 139 20.80 -3.53 -12.64
CA ALA A 139 21.42 -3.84 -13.91
C ALA A 139 21.14 -5.30 -14.36
N ASP A 140 20.99 -6.24 -13.43
CA ASP A 140 20.65 -7.63 -13.78
C ASP A 140 19.30 -7.71 -14.50
N LEU A 141 18.32 -6.90 -14.10
CA LEU A 141 16.99 -6.87 -14.73
C LEU A 141 17.03 -6.42 -16.21
N LEU A 142 18.12 -5.80 -16.67
CA LEU A 142 18.30 -5.40 -18.07
C LEU A 142 18.89 -6.52 -18.94
N LYS A 143 19.32 -7.63 -18.35
CA LYS A 143 19.88 -8.76 -19.10
C LYS A 143 18.79 -9.45 -19.94
N PRO A 144 19.09 -9.85 -21.19
CA PRO A 144 18.10 -10.44 -22.09
C PRO A 144 17.52 -11.78 -21.59
N GLU A 145 18.19 -12.46 -20.67
CA GLU A 145 17.71 -13.70 -20.07
C GLU A 145 16.41 -13.54 -19.27
N TYR A 146 16.08 -12.32 -18.80
CA TYR A 146 14.84 -12.01 -18.07
C TYR A 146 13.73 -11.42 -18.97
N LYS A 147 13.87 -11.54 -20.29
CA LYS A 147 12.83 -11.05 -21.20
C LYS A 147 11.49 -11.71 -20.95
N GLY A 148 10.43 -10.87 -20.77
CA GLY A 148 9.06 -11.31 -20.45
C GLY A 148 8.85 -11.76 -19.00
N MET A 149 9.87 -11.62 -18.13
CA MET A 149 9.80 -12.12 -16.74
C MET A 149 9.62 -11.03 -15.69
N ILE A 150 9.79 -9.75 -16.06
CA ILE A 150 9.84 -8.64 -15.12
C ILE A 150 8.49 -7.94 -15.11
N GLY A 151 7.91 -7.77 -13.93
CA GLY A 151 6.69 -7.00 -13.71
C GLY A 151 6.92 -5.82 -12.77
N TYR A 152 6.13 -4.77 -12.96
CA TYR A 152 6.01 -3.64 -12.04
C TYR A 152 4.69 -2.90 -12.29
N LEU A 153 4.11 -2.26 -11.29
CA LEU A 153 2.90 -1.46 -11.50
C LEU A 153 3.24 -0.14 -12.19
N ASP A 154 2.28 0.40 -12.94
CA ASP A 154 2.45 1.62 -13.70
C ASP A 154 2.82 2.82 -12.79
N PRO A 155 4.03 3.40 -12.94
CA PRO A 155 4.50 4.52 -12.12
C PRO A 155 3.68 5.80 -12.29
N SER A 156 2.95 5.96 -13.37
CA SER A 156 2.10 7.13 -13.62
C SER A 156 0.81 7.14 -12.82
N SER A 157 0.37 5.97 -12.30
CA SER A 157 -0.92 5.83 -11.62
C SER A 157 -0.85 5.09 -10.28
N ALA A 158 0.10 4.15 -10.11
CA ALA A 158 0.22 3.35 -8.90
C ALA A 158 1.39 3.82 -8.03
N PHE A 159 1.13 4.02 -6.73
CA PHE A 159 2.17 4.47 -5.80
C PHE A 159 3.36 3.50 -5.72
N VAL A 160 3.12 2.17 -5.68
CA VAL A 160 4.22 1.19 -5.66
C VAL A 160 5.07 1.27 -6.93
N GLY A 161 4.46 1.51 -8.09
CA GLY A 161 5.19 1.72 -9.33
C GLY A 161 6.06 2.98 -9.28
N TYR A 162 5.50 4.09 -8.78
CA TYR A 162 6.26 5.33 -8.60
C TYR A 162 7.37 5.18 -7.55
N ALA A 163 7.12 4.48 -6.45
CA ALA A 163 8.14 4.14 -5.46
C ALA A 163 9.29 3.32 -6.10
N GLY A 164 8.97 2.36 -6.98
CA GLY A 164 9.94 1.61 -7.76
C GLY A 164 10.78 2.50 -8.67
N ALA A 165 10.15 3.46 -9.33
CA ALA A 165 10.83 4.42 -10.18
C ALA A 165 11.77 5.33 -9.39
N VAL A 166 11.36 5.81 -8.21
CA VAL A 166 12.23 6.58 -7.31
C VAL A 166 13.40 5.73 -6.81
N ALA A 167 13.13 4.46 -6.44
CA ALA A 167 14.16 3.54 -5.97
C ALA A 167 15.26 3.32 -7.02
N VAL A 168 14.90 2.93 -8.24
CA VAL A 168 15.87 2.72 -9.31
C VAL A 168 16.61 4.00 -9.68
N ASN A 169 15.90 5.13 -9.73
CA ASN A 169 16.51 6.42 -10.03
C ASN A 169 17.61 6.79 -9.01
N GLN A 170 17.29 6.73 -7.71
CA GLN A 170 18.25 7.03 -6.65
C GLN A 170 19.40 6.00 -6.60
N ALA A 171 19.10 4.72 -6.84
CA ALA A 171 20.12 3.67 -6.89
C ALA A 171 21.16 3.93 -7.99
N LEU A 172 20.72 4.50 -9.12
CA LEU A 172 21.56 4.82 -10.28
C LEU A 172 22.14 6.25 -10.27
N GLY A 173 22.05 6.95 -9.13
CA GLY A 173 22.63 8.28 -8.94
C GLY A 173 21.73 9.45 -9.30
N GLY A 174 20.45 9.21 -9.60
CA GLY A 174 19.45 10.26 -9.78
C GLY A 174 18.96 10.85 -8.46
N THR A 175 18.16 11.90 -8.56
CA THR A 175 17.50 12.59 -7.44
C THR A 175 16.05 12.87 -7.79
N LEU A 176 15.26 13.39 -6.83
CA LEU A 176 13.89 13.83 -7.12
C LEU A 176 13.81 15.06 -8.07
N ASP A 177 14.92 15.77 -8.30
CA ASP A 177 15.01 16.83 -9.30
C ASP A 177 15.56 16.33 -10.65
N ASN A 178 16.18 15.16 -10.67
CA ASN A 178 16.74 14.54 -11.86
C ASN A 178 16.36 13.06 -11.96
N PHE A 179 15.37 12.77 -12.77
CA PHE A 179 14.90 11.40 -13.04
C PHE A 179 15.54 10.76 -14.28
N GLU A 180 16.51 11.39 -14.94
CA GLU A 180 17.12 10.80 -16.16
C GLU A 180 17.72 9.42 -15.94
N PRO A 181 18.48 9.14 -14.84
CA PRO A 181 19.02 7.78 -14.63
C PRO A 181 17.94 6.71 -14.54
N GLY A 182 16.82 7.00 -13.84
CA GLY A 182 15.69 6.08 -13.74
C GLY A 182 14.94 5.94 -15.06
N LEU A 183 14.66 7.03 -15.76
CA LEU A 183 13.98 7.01 -17.07
C LEU A 183 14.82 6.27 -18.12
N ASP A 184 16.15 6.42 -18.11
CA ASP A 184 17.05 5.68 -18.99
C ASP A 184 17.03 4.16 -18.69
N TRP A 185 16.95 3.81 -17.40
CA TRP A 185 16.76 2.42 -17.01
C TRP A 185 15.46 1.83 -17.55
N PHE A 186 14.32 2.54 -17.42
CA PHE A 186 13.03 2.10 -18.00
C PHE A 186 13.09 1.98 -19.52
N ARG A 187 13.75 2.93 -20.20
CA ARG A 187 13.97 2.90 -21.65
C ARG A 187 14.72 1.62 -22.08
N LYS A 188 15.74 1.23 -21.33
CA LYS A 188 16.49 -0.01 -21.56
C LYS A 188 15.64 -1.24 -21.23
N LEU A 189 14.83 -1.18 -20.16
CA LEU A 189 13.97 -2.29 -19.74
C LEU A 189 12.92 -2.66 -20.81
N LYS A 190 12.50 -1.73 -21.68
CA LYS A 190 11.59 -2.02 -22.81
C LYS A 190 12.05 -3.21 -23.64
N ALA A 191 13.34 -3.40 -23.84
CA ALA A 191 13.88 -4.53 -24.59
C ALA A 191 13.52 -5.89 -23.96
N ASN A 192 13.29 -5.92 -22.64
CA ASN A 192 12.88 -7.11 -21.91
C ASN A 192 11.35 -7.29 -21.85
N ALA A 193 10.57 -6.49 -22.62
CA ALA A 193 9.11 -6.59 -22.70
C ALA A 193 8.45 -6.76 -21.31
N PRO A 194 8.60 -5.78 -20.40
CA PRO A 194 8.09 -5.90 -19.04
C PRO A 194 6.56 -5.99 -19.02
N ILE A 195 6.05 -6.67 -18.00
CA ILE A 195 4.61 -6.81 -17.73
C ILE A 195 4.19 -5.67 -16.80
N VAL A 196 3.22 -4.85 -17.19
CA VAL A 196 2.78 -3.68 -16.42
C VAL A 196 1.29 -3.83 -16.01
N PRO A 197 1.00 -4.54 -14.91
CA PRO A 197 -0.37 -4.64 -14.40
C PRO A 197 -0.86 -3.29 -13.87
N LYS A 198 -2.19 -3.10 -13.91
CA LYS A 198 -2.82 -1.87 -13.41
C LYS A 198 -3.03 -1.86 -11.88
N GLN A 199 -3.02 -3.04 -11.26
CA GLN A 199 -3.30 -3.25 -9.85
C GLN A 199 -2.33 -4.29 -9.28
N THR A 200 -2.42 -4.57 -7.96
CA THR A 200 -1.57 -5.55 -7.28
C THR A 200 -1.44 -6.85 -8.06
N ALA A 201 -0.24 -7.40 -8.12
CA ALA A 201 0.12 -8.54 -8.94
C ALA A 201 0.54 -9.77 -8.13
N TYR A 202 0.24 -9.82 -6.82
CA TYR A 202 0.61 -10.93 -5.94
C TYR A 202 0.23 -12.30 -6.54
N ALA A 203 -1.05 -12.48 -6.92
CA ALA A 203 -1.53 -13.74 -7.51
C ALA A 203 -0.80 -14.11 -8.82
N ARG A 204 -0.38 -13.11 -9.61
CA ARG A 204 0.36 -13.35 -10.86
C ARG A 204 1.82 -13.78 -10.60
N VAL A 205 2.41 -13.35 -9.48
CA VAL A 205 3.71 -13.89 -9.04
C VAL A 205 3.54 -15.32 -8.55
N MET A 206 2.51 -15.58 -7.75
CA MET A 206 2.25 -16.91 -7.21
C MET A 206 1.95 -17.94 -8.30
N SER A 207 1.27 -17.55 -9.37
CA SER A 207 1.02 -18.40 -10.54
C SER A 207 2.24 -18.57 -11.47
N GLY A 208 3.31 -17.81 -11.27
CA GLY A 208 4.47 -17.79 -12.15
C GLY A 208 4.32 -16.96 -13.43
N GLU A 209 3.19 -16.27 -13.62
CA GLU A 209 2.97 -15.38 -14.75
C GLU A 209 3.95 -14.19 -14.75
N ILE A 210 4.28 -13.69 -13.56
CA ILE A 210 5.31 -12.67 -13.34
C ILE A 210 6.40 -13.27 -12.44
N PRO A 211 7.48 -13.81 -13.01
CA PRO A 211 8.55 -14.41 -12.21
C PRO A 211 9.29 -13.43 -11.29
N ILE A 212 9.42 -12.17 -11.68
CA ILE A 212 10.13 -11.13 -10.95
C ILE A 212 9.24 -9.89 -10.89
N LEU A 213 8.75 -9.52 -9.71
CA LEU A 213 7.93 -8.31 -9.51
C LEU A 213 8.71 -7.28 -8.71
N LEU A 214 8.72 -6.03 -9.16
CA LEU A 214 9.15 -4.90 -8.33
C LEU A 214 8.05 -4.62 -7.32
N ASP A 215 8.27 -4.99 -6.06
CA ASP A 215 7.27 -4.92 -5.00
C ASP A 215 7.92 -4.80 -3.61
N TYR A 216 7.11 -4.76 -2.58
CA TYR A 216 7.58 -4.64 -1.22
C TYR A 216 7.93 -5.98 -0.57
N ASP A 217 8.80 -5.91 0.41
CA ASP A 217 9.29 -7.04 1.20
C ASP A 217 8.16 -7.86 1.86
N PHE A 218 7.11 -7.21 2.35
CA PHE A 218 6.03 -7.89 3.05
C PHE A 218 5.25 -8.88 2.18
N ASP A 219 5.05 -8.60 0.89
CA ASP A 219 4.37 -9.55 -0.02
C ASP A 219 5.23 -10.78 -0.28
N ALA A 220 6.52 -10.60 -0.47
CA ALA A 220 7.45 -11.74 -0.62
C ALA A 220 7.56 -12.57 0.68
N TYR A 221 7.56 -11.93 1.85
CA TYR A 221 7.56 -12.65 3.13
C TYR A 221 6.25 -13.37 3.39
N ARG A 222 5.11 -12.76 3.06
CA ARG A 222 3.81 -13.44 3.09
C ARG A 222 3.84 -14.69 2.23
N ALA A 223 4.26 -14.58 0.96
CA ALA A 223 4.37 -15.71 0.06
C ALA A 223 5.26 -16.82 0.62
N LYS A 224 6.43 -16.44 1.17
CA LYS A 224 7.39 -17.39 1.73
C LYS A 224 6.90 -18.07 2.99
N TYR A 225 6.36 -17.34 3.96
CA TYR A 225 6.12 -17.82 5.32
C TYR A 225 4.66 -18.18 5.62
N LYS A 226 3.68 -17.56 4.92
CA LYS A 226 2.26 -17.92 5.06
C LYS A 226 1.80 -18.87 3.96
N ASP A 227 2.17 -18.61 2.71
CA ASP A 227 1.71 -19.39 1.56
C ASP A 227 2.72 -20.47 1.14
N HIS A 228 3.86 -20.58 1.86
CA HIS A 228 4.91 -21.59 1.68
C HIS A 228 5.47 -21.69 0.25
N ALA A 229 5.46 -20.59 -0.48
CA ALA A 229 5.98 -20.53 -1.84
C ALA A 229 7.51 -20.49 -1.89
N ASN A 230 8.09 -21.05 -2.95
CA ASN A 230 9.53 -21.02 -3.20
C ASN A 230 9.94 -19.66 -3.79
N VAL A 231 9.86 -18.63 -2.96
CA VAL A 231 10.15 -17.26 -3.36
C VAL A 231 11.33 -16.69 -2.60
N GLU A 232 11.90 -15.63 -3.15
CA GLU A 232 12.96 -14.86 -2.53
C GLU A 232 12.67 -13.36 -2.65
N PHE A 233 12.91 -12.60 -1.59
CA PHE A 233 12.95 -11.16 -1.63
C PHE A 233 14.39 -10.68 -1.77
N VAL A 234 14.65 -9.77 -2.69
CA VAL A 234 15.97 -9.22 -2.96
C VAL A 234 15.96 -7.71 -2.83
N ILE A 235 16.78 -7.17 -1.95
CA ILE A 235 17.12 -5.75 -1.94
C ILE A 235 18.31 -5.55 -2.90
N PRO A 236 18.16 -4.77 -4.00
CA PRO A 236 19.23 -4.58 -4.97
C PRO A 236 20.50 -4.01 -4.32
N LYS A 237 21.67 -4.45 -4.81
CA LYS A 237 22.96 -4.06 -4.22
C LYS A 237 23.27 -2.56 -4.36
N GLU A 238 22.74 -1.90 -5.39
CA GLU A 238 22.93 -0.45 -5.61
C GLU A 238 22.06 0.40 -4.68
N GLY A 239 21.05 -0.20 -4.04
CA GLY A 239 20.14 0.46 -3.11
C GLY A 239 18.68 0.43 -3.53
N THR A 240 17.86 0.89 -2.61
CA THR A 240 16.41 0.97 -2.73
C THR A 240 15.87 2.11 -1.85
N ILE A 241 14.55 2.12 -1.64
CA ILE A 241 13.86 2.99 -0.67
C ILE A 241 12.89 2.20 0.20
N SER A 242 12.62 2.72 1.39
CA SER A 242 11.49 2.29 2.23
C SER A 242 10.46 3.42 2.27
N VAL A 243 9.20 3.08 2.13
CA VAL A 243 8.11 4.07 2.08
C VAL A 243 6.97 3.70 3.02
N PRO A 244 6.36 4.68 3.68
CA PRO A 244 5.18 4.46 4.49
C PRO A 244 3.91 4.41 3.65
N TYR A 245 2.95 3.64 4.16
CA TYR A 245 1.56 3.68 3.77
C TYR A 245 0.74 4.33 4.87
N VAL A 246 -0.26 5.08 4.48
CA VAL A 246 -1.00 5.96 5.37
C VAL A 246 -2.50 5.76 5.26
N MET A 247 -3.22 6.14 6.33
CA MET A 247 -4.67 6.22 6.35
C MET A 247 -5.11 7.67 6.51
N SER A 248 -6.31 7.95 5.96
CA SER A 248 -6.96 9.25 6.06
C SER A 248 -8.47 9.09 6.22
N LEU A 249 -9.07 10.05 6.93
CA LEU A 249 -10.53 10.22 6.97
C LEU A 249 -10.97 10.99 5.72
N VAL A 250 -11.94 10.46 4.99
CA VAL A 250 -12.47 11.12 3.79
C VAL A 250 -13.30 12.34 4.20
N LYS A 251 -13.15 13.44 3.46
CA LYS A 251 -13.92 14.67 3.73
C LYS A 251 -15.39 14.46 3.42
N GLY A 252 -16.25 14.70 4.42
CA GLY A 252 -17.69 14.48 4.29
C GLY A 252 -18.09 13.00 4.29
N ALA A 253 -17.26 12.12 4.87
CA ALA A 253 -17.53 10.70 5.07
C ALA A 253 -18.97 10.44 5.52
N PRO A 254 -19.76 9.60 4.83
CA PRO A 254 -21.15 9.35 5.19
C PRO A 254 -21.31 8.66 6.55
N HIS A 255 -20.33 7.83 6.96
CA HIS A 255 -20.30 7.16 8.25
C HIS A 255 -19.05 7.59 9.06
N GLU A 256 -18.86 8.91 9.21
CA GLU A 256 -17.65 9.50 9.81
C GLU A 256 -17.28 8.87 11.17
N ALA A 257 -18.27 8.64 12.05
CA ALA A 257 -18.04 8.04 13.36
C ALA A 257 -17.47 6.61 13.25
N ASN A 258 -17.95 5.81 12.30
CA ASN A 258 -17.43 4.47 12.04
C ASN A 258 -16.06 4.53 11.37
N GLY A 259 -15.86 5.46 10.44
CA GLY A 259 -14.54 5.71 9.83
C GLY A 259 -13.49 6.03 10.89
N LYS A 260 -13.80 6.88 11.86
CA LYS A 260 -12.90 7.20 12.99
C LYS A 260 -12.54 5.95 13.81
N LYS A 261 -13.51 5.09 14.11
CA LYS A 261 -13.26 3.82 14.83
C LYS A 261 -12.37 2.87 14.05
N VAL A 262 -12.50 2.81 12.71
CA VAL A 262 -11.58 2.05 11.84
C VAL A 262 -10.17 2.61 11.93
N LEU A 263 -10.01 3.94 11.87
CA LEU A 263 -8.72 4.61 11.99
C LEU A 263 -8.07 4.40 13.37
N ASP A 264 -8.85 4.43 14.45
CA ASP A 264 -8.39 4.11 15.80
C ASP A 264 -7.91 2.66 15.89
N PHE A 265 -8.66 1.72 15.31
CA PHE A 265 -8.33 0.30 15.36
C PHE A 265 -7.00 0.00 14.65
N VAL A 266 -6.76 0.52 13.45
CA VAL A 266 -5.53 0.22 12.69
C VAL A 266 -4.25 0.71 13.39
N LEU A 267 -4.35 1.67 14.31
CA LEU A 267 -3.27 2.11 15.19
C LEU A 267 -3.25 1.47 16.58
N SER A 268 -4.30 0.75 16.96
CA SER A 268 -4.34 0.04 18.24
C SER A 268 -3.26 -1.04 18.33
N ASP A 269 -3.01 -1.58 19.53
CA ASP A 269 -2.08 -2.69 19.72
C ASP A 269 -2.47 -3.90 18.87
N ASP A 270 -3.77 -4.24 18.82
CA ASP A 270 -4.28 -5.34 17.99
C ASP A 270 -4.05 -5.08 16.50
N GLY A 271 -4.37 -3.88 16.00
CA GLY A 271 -4.18 -3.52 14.59
C GLY A 271 -2.72 -3.51 14.17
N GLN A 272 -1.85 -2.92 14.98
CA GLN A 272 -0.41 -2.86 14.70
C GLN A 272 0.26 -4.23 14.78
N LYS A 273 -0.17 -5.09 15.71
CA LYS A 273 0.29 -6.48 15.79
C LYS A 273 -0.08 -7.28 14.53
N LEU A 274 -1.28 -7.10 13.99
CA LEU A 274 -1.69 -7.76 12.74
C LEU A 274 -0.80 -7.34 11.56
N TRP A 275 -0.42 -6.05 11.47
CA TRP A 275 0.56 -5.64 10.44
C TRP A 275 1.89 -6.35 10.61
N ALA A 276 2.41 -6.46 11.85
CA ALA A 276 3.66 -7.17 12.12
C ALA A 276 3.57 -8.66 11.77
N GLU A 277 2.46 -9.34 12.10
CA GLU A 277 2.21 -10.75 11.78
C GLU A 277 2.09 -11.00 10.27
N ALA A 278 1.74 -9.96 9.52
CA ALA A 278 1.72 -9.97 8.06
C ALA A 278 3.07 -9.52 7.44
N TYR A 279 4.12 -9.42 8.24
CA TYR A 279 5.48 -9.00 7.84
C TYR A 279 5.61 -7.57 7.35
N LEU A 280 4.62 -6.71 7.59
CA LEU A 280 4.78 -5.28 7.42
C LEU A 280 5.55 -4.70 8.62
N ARG A 281 6.17 -3.55 8.42
CA ARG A 281 6.77 -2.81 9.53
C ARG A 281 5.73 -1.87 10.12
N PRO A 282 5.15 -2.20 11.30
CA PRO A 282 4.17 -1.34 11.94
C PRO A 282 4.82 -0.01 12.32
N VAL A 283 4.03 1.06 12.34
CA VAL A 283 4.54 2.39 12.73
C VAL A 283 4.86 2.48 14.22
N ARG A 284 4.17 1.68 15.05
CA ARG A 284 4.47 1.54 16.48
C ARG A 284 5.49 0.42 16.68
N ALA A 285 6.71 0.79 17.00
CA ALA A 285 7.90 -0.10 16.99
C ALA A 285 7.78 -1.35 17.89
N ASN A 286 7.02 -1.28 18.98
CA ASN A 286 6.85 -2.39 19.92
C ASN A 286 5.85 -3.47 19.48
N ALA A 287 5.21 -3.30 18.33
CA ALA A 287 4.21 -4.24 17.83
C ALA A 287 4.81 -5.50 17.17
N MET A 288 6.09 -5.46 16.77
CA MET A 288 6.76 -6.59 16.10
C MET A 288 7.45 -7.50 17.13
N SER A 289 7.09 -8.80 17.10
CA SER A 289 7.76 -9.78 17.94
C SER A 289 9.19 -10.09 17.46
N PRO A 290 10.11 -10.51 18.37
CA PRO A 290 11.46 -10.96 17.98
C PRO A 290 11.44 -12.11 16.98
N GLU A 291 10.48 -13.03 17.10
CA GLU A 291 10.31 -14.15 16.17
C GLU A 291 9.96 -13.67 14.74
N THR A 292 9.04 -12.72 14.62
CA THR A 292 8.69 -12.12 13.33
C THR A 292 9.89 -11.33 12.77
N ALA A 293 10.57 -10.55 13.60
CA ALA A 293 11.73 -9.76 13.17
C ALA A 293 12.87 -10.65 12.65
N ALA A 294 13.07 -11.84 13.21
CA ALA A 294 14.10 -12.79 12.77
C ALA A 294 13.86 -13.38 11.36
N LYS A 295 12.66 -13.24 10.81
CA LYS A 295 12.30 -13.72 9.46
C LYS A 295 12.69 -12.72 8.35
N PHE A 296 12.99 -11.48 8.71
CA PHE A 296 13.42 -10.47 7.74
C PHE A 296 14.87 -10.71 7.29
N LEU A 297 15.24 -10.13 6.15
CA LEU A 297 16.63 -10.05 5.73
C LEU A 297 17.49 -9.38 6.80
N PRO A 298 18.82 -9.59 6.79
CA PRO A 298 19.73 -8.90 7.71
C PRO A 298 19.61 -7.38 7.65
N ALA A 299 19.82 -6.71 8.78
CA ALA A 299 19.77 -5.24 8.86
C ALA A 299 20.73 -4.56 7.87
N SER A 300 21.87 -5.20 7.54
CA SER A 300 22.82 -4.73 6.52
C SER A 300 22.22 -4.61 5.13
N ASP A 301 21.24 -5.45 4.79
CA ASP A 301 20.54 -5.36 3.50
C ASP A 301 19.58 -4.17 3.49
N TYR A 302 18.85 -3.97 4.58
CA TYR A 302 17.97 -2.80 4.74
C TYR A 302 18.72 -1.47 4.85
N ALA A 303 19.98 -1.48 5.28
CA ALA A 303 20.84 -0.29 5.28
C ALA A 303 21.08 0.29 3.88
N ARG A 304 20.76 -0.48 2.81
CA ARG A 304 20.78 0.01 1.44
C ARG A 304 19.58 0.87 1.06
N ALA A 305 18.54 0.92 1.91
CA ALA A 305 17.40 1.80 1.68
C ALA A 305 17.80 3.26 1.95
N LYS A 306 17.73 4.09 0.90
CA LYS A 306 18.09 5.51 0.97
C LYS A 306 16.91 6.34 1.50
N PRO A 307 17.18 7.40 2.27
CA PRO A 307 16.15 8.34 2.70
C PRO A 307 15.47 9.02 1.50
N VAL A 308 14.18 9.32 1.65
CA VAL A 308 13.38 10.03 0.65
C VAL A 308 12.63 11.18 1.32
N ASP A 309 12.65 12.35 0.71
CA ASP A 309 11.74 13.45 1.04
C ASP A 309 10.36 13.16 0.43
N PHE A 310 9.41 12.73 1.25
CA PHE A 310 8.07 12.33 0.78
C PHE A 310 7.24 13.49 0.26
N GLY A 311 7.43 14.70 0.78
CA GLY A 311 6.79 15.91 0.28
C GLY A 311 7.25 16.24 -1.15
N LYS A 312 8.57 16.25 -1.34
CA LYS A 312 9.16 16.44 -2.67
C LYS A 312 8.82 15.30 -3.64
N MET A 313 8.77 14.05 -3.13
CA MET A 313 8.31 12.90 -3.91
C MET A 313 6.88 13.11 -4.41
N ALA A 314 5.98 13.62 -3.58
CA ALA A 314 4.60 13.95 -3.96
C ALA A 314 4.54 15.07 -5.02
N GLU A 315 5.33 16.15 -4.85
CA GLU A 315 5.43 17.27 -5.80
C GLU A 315 5.86 16.80 -7.20
N LYS A 316 6.81 15.88 -7.28
CA LYS A 316 7.40 15.41 -8.54
C LYS A 316 6.63 14.28 -9.22
N GLN A 317 5.66 13.65 -8.56
CA GLN A 317 5.00 12.44 -9.07
C GLN A 317 4.31 12.66 -10.43
N SER A 318 3.56 13.76 -10.60
CA SER A 318 2.83 14.03 -11.84
C SER A 318 3.78 14.23 -13.03
N SER A 319 4.77 15.12 -12.88
CA SER A 319 5.76 15.39 -13.92
C SER A 319 6.61 14.16 -14.28
N PHE A 320 6.93 13.34 -13.28
CA PHE A 320 7.60 12.07 -13.54
C PHE A 320 6.69 11.13 -14.34
N GLY A 321 5.42 11.00 -13.96
CA GLY A 321 4.45 10.13 -14.65
C GLY A 321 4.31 10.49 -16.14
N GLU A 322 4.22 11.78 -16.46
CA GLU A 322 4.17 12.25 -17.84
C GLU A 322 5.44 11.86 -18.64
N ARG A 323 6.61 12.06 -18.06
CA ARG A 323 7.90 11.70 -18.69
C ARG A 323 8.06 10.19 -18.84
N TYR A 324 7.61 9.41 -17.85
CA TYR A 324 7.61 7.96 -17.91
C TYR A 324 6.75 7.45 -19.08
N LEU A 325 5.53 8.00 -19.26
CA LEU A 325 4.67 7.65 -20.39
C LEU A 325 5.32 7.96 -21.74
N GLN A 326 6.00 9.11 -21.88
CA GLN A 326 6.76 9.44 -23.09
C GLN A 326 7.90 8.46 -23.39
N VAL A 327 8.52 7.89 -22.35
CA VAL A 327 9.60 6.90 -22.51
C VAL A 327 9.05 5.54 -22.89
N MET A 328 7.88 5.16 -22.35
CA MET A 328 7.33 3.79 -22.49
C MET A 328 6.41 3.64 -23.70
N HIS A 329 5.86 4.73 -24.23
CA HIS A 329 5.07 4.74 -25.47
C HIS A 329 5.82 5.37 -26.62
#